data_3f1e9d495b320454bd3a48e12fb82893
#
_entry.id   3f1e9d495b320454bd3a48e12fb82893
#
_cell.length_a   1.000
_cell.length_b   1.000
_cell.length_c   1.000
_cell.angle_alpha   90.00
_cell.angle_beta   90.00
_cell.angle_gamma   90.00
#
_symmetry.space_group_name_H-M   'P 1'
#
loop_
_entity.id
_entity.type
_entity.pdbx_description
1 polymer ?
#
loop_
_entity_poly.entity_id
_entity_poly.type
_entity_poly.pdbx_seq_one_letter_code
_entity_poly.pdbx_strand_id
1 'polypeptide(L)'
;TWPSIVSRNRGSDLTCLGYAGQCHLDPLIARVIRDIDADLVSLCLGINVYTNPSMNERTFGPNIVAFVKIIREKHPLTPIVIFSPIHSPGREDTANVVGFTLEGMRGEIRRSVDILISTGDKNLYYFDGLDILGADNGHLLHDGLHPNTEGYGVMANNITKMLDSI
;
A
#
# COMPACT_ATOMS: atom_id res chain seq x y z
N THR A 1 -12.70 -4.00 -8.24
CA THR A 1 -11.80 -3.65 -7.12
C THR A 1 -11.60 -2.15 -7.04
N TRP A 2 -11.11 -1.63 -5.91
CA TRP A 2 -10.93 -0.19 -5.68
C TRP A 2 -10.05 0.50 -6.76
N PRO A 3 -8.94 -0.06 -7.26
CA PRO A 3 -8.12 0.64 -8.25
C PRO A 3 -8.89 0.96 -9.54
N SER A 4 -9.70 0.00 -10.00
CA SER A 4 -10.53 0.19 -11.20
C SER A 4 -11.65 1.22 -11.00
N ILE A 5 -12.15 1.37 -9.76
CA ILE A 5 -13.15 2.40 -9.44
C ILE A 5 -12.49 3.77 -9.42
N VAL A 6 -11.34 3.91 -8.74
CA VAL A 6 -10.57 5.16 -8.69
C VAL A 6 -10.17 5.62 -10.10
N SER A 7 -9.64 4.71 -10.92
CA SER A 7 -9.25 5.01 -12.30
C SER A 7 -10.43 5.58 -13.12
N ARG A 8 -11.59 4.93 -13.07
CA ARG A 8 -12.80 5.44 -13.74
C ARG A 8 -13.25 6.79 -13.20
N ASN A 9 -13.23 6.98 -11.88
CA ASN A 9 -13.65 8.25 -11.25
C ASN A 9 -12.74 9.41 -11.65
N ARG A 10 -11.47 9.15 -11.87
CA ARG A 10 -10.46 10.16 -12.24
C ARG A 10 -10.24 10.27 -13.76
N GLY A 11 -10.89 9.43 -14.57
CA GLY A 11 -10.67 9.39 -16.01
C GLY A 11 -9.24 9.05 -16.41
N SER A 12 -8.57 8.18 -15.63
CA SER A 12 -7.17 7.78 -15.83
C SER A 12 -7.06 6.33 -16.29
N ASP A 13 -6.01 6.01 -17.04
CA ASP A 13 -5.65 4.64 -17.36
C ASP A 13 -5.07 3.93 -16.14
N LEU A 14 -5.23 2.61 -16.07
CA LEU A 14 -4.76 1.79 -14.97
C LEU A 14 -3.90 0.63 -15.46
N THR A 15 -2.64 0.59 -15.03
CA THR A 15 -1.83 -0.62 -15.04
C THR A 15 -1.86 -1.24 -13.64
N CYS A 16 -2.56 -2.38 -13.50
CA CYS A 16 -2.72 -3.05 -12.21
C CYS A 16 -1.75 -4.23 -12.06
N LEU A 17 -0.80 -4.12 -11.14
CA LEU A 17 0.21 -5.13 -10.83
C LEU A 17 -0.04 -5.81 -9.48
N GLY A 18 -1.30 -5.96 -9.08
CA GLY A 18 -1.67 -6.48 -7.75
C GLY A 18 -1.40 -7.97 -7.55
N TYR A 19 -1.40 -8.78 -8.62
CA TYR A 19 -1.08 -10.21 -8.63
C TYR A 19 -1.65 -11.05 -7.47
N ALA A 20 -2.88 -10.75 -7.04
CA ALA A 20 -3.68 -11.54 -6.09
C ALA A 20 -2.86 -12.17 -4.94
N GLY A 21 -2.55 -11.38 -3.91
CA GLY A 21 -1.84 -11.88 -2.71
C GLY A 21 -0.32 -11.92 -2.85
N GLN A 22 0.28 -11.37 -3.91
CA GLN A 22 1.72 -11.47 -4.19
C GLN A 22 2.50 -10.16 -3.98
N CYS A 23 1.97 -9.20 -3.22
CA CYS A 23 2.71 -7.97 -2.91
C CYS A 23 3.76 -8.22 -1.80
N HIS A 24 4.89 -8.78 -2.18
CA HIS A 24 6.02 -9.11 -1.31
C HIS A 24 7.26 -8.22 -1.53
N LEU A 25 7.09 -7.05 -2.18
CA LEU A 25 8.18 -6.10 -2.45
C LEU A 25 9.32 -6.70 -3.28
N ASP A 26 8.98 -7.54 -4.26
CA ASP A 26 9.96 -8.16 -5.14
C ASP A 26 10.72 -7.10 -5.96
N PRO A 27 12.06 -7.09 -5.92
CA PRO A 27 12.85 -6.09 -6.67
C PRO A 27 12.61 -6.14 -8.19
N LEU A 28 12.22 -7.29 -8.74
CA LEU A 28 11.86 -7.41 -10.17
C LEU A 28 10.56 -6.67 -10.48
N ILE A 29 9.59 -6.70 -9.59
CA ILE A 29 8.35 -5.92 -9.74
C ILE A 29 8.63 -4.42 -9.63
N ALA A 30 9.51 -4.00 -8.70
CA ALA A 30 9.96 -2.61 -8.64
C ALA A 30 10.56 -2.14 -9.97
N ARG A 31 11.35 -3.00 -10.65
CA ARG A 31 11.91 -2.71 -11.97
C ARG A 31 10.85 -2.64 -13.07
N VAL A 32 9.84 -3.50 -13.01
CA VAL A 32 8.70 -3.43 -13.95
C VAL A 32 7.98 -2.09 -13.79
N ILE A 33 7.66 -1.68 -12.56
CA ILE A 33 7.03 -0.38 -12.27
C ILE A 33 7.94 0.76 -12.74
N ARG A 34 9.24 0.70 -12.44
CA ARG A 34 10.23 1.69 -12.87
C ARG A 34 10.23 1.90 -14.39
N ASP A 35 10.03 0.84 -15.15
CA ASP A 35 10.16 0.85 -16.62
C ASP A 35 8.83 1.16 -17.35
N ILE A 36 7.72 1.32 -16.63
CA ILE A 36 6.41 1.75 -17.15
C ILE A 36 6.27 3.26 -16.95
N ASP A 37 5.89 3.98 -17.99
CA ASP A 37 5.53 5.40 -17.88
C ASP A 37 4.28 5.55 -17.00
N ALA A 38 4.35 6.42 -16.00
CA ALA A 38 3.25 6.66 -15.07
C ALA A 38 3.26 8.10 -14.54
N ASP A 39 2.07 8.71 -14.46
CA ASP A 39 1.87 10.00 -13.82
C ASP A 39 1.68 9.89 -12.29
N LEU A 40 1.34 8.70 -11.83
CA LEU A 40 1.14 8.36 -10.41
C LEU A 40 1.44 6.88 -10.19
N VAL A 41 2.18 6.57 -9.12
CA VAL A 41 2.38 5.19 -8.64
C VAL A 41 1.71 5.03 -7.29
N SER A 42 0.87 4.02 -7.12
CA SER A 42 0.29 3.67 -5.82
C SER A 42 0.72 2.28 -5.36
N LEU A 43 1.14 2.20 -4.10
CA LEU A 43 1.63 0.97 -3.47
C LEU A 43 0.76 0.66 -2.24
N CYS A 44 0.05 -0.47 -2.26
CA CYS A 44 -0.73 -0.95 -1.10
C CYS A 44 0.05 -2.09 -0.46
N LEU A 45 0.70 -1.81 0.67
CA LEU A 45 1.73 -2.65 1.25
C LEU A 45 1.26 -3.35 2.55
N GLY A 46 1.90 -4.48 2.88
CA GLY A 46 1.91 -5.10 4.20
C GLY A 46 1.05 -6.34 4.33
N ILE A 47 -0.21 -6.33 3.94
CA ILE A 47 -1.14 -7.44 4.23
C ILE A 47 -0.68 -8.80 3.66
N ASN A 48 -0.09 -8.83 2.48
CA ASN A 48 0.41 -10.08 1.90
C ASN A 48 1.64 -10.61 2.65
N VAL A 49 2.51 -9.71 3.11
CA VAL A 49 3.66 -10.06 3.96
C VAL A 49 3.20 -10.56 5.33
N TYR A 50 2.09 -10.06 5.87
CA TYR A 50 1.50 -10.57 7.10
C TYR A 50 0.92 -11.98 6.91
N THR A 51 0.13 -12.20 5.86
CA THR A 51 -0.59 -13.46 5.62
C THR A 51 0.34 -14.58 5.16
N ASN A 52 1.35 -14.25 4.35
CA ASN A 52 2.40 -15.17 3.90
C ASN A 52 3.76 -14.60 4.34
N PRO A 53 4.22 -14.91 5.56
CA PRO A 53 5.39 -14.27 6.16
C PRO A 53 6.67 -14.49 5.37
N SER A 54 6.97 -13.56 4.46
CA SER A 54 8.20 -13.57 3.63
C SER A 54 9.28 -12.64 4.17
N MET A 55 8.92 -11.75 5.10
CA MET A 55 9.82 -10.78 5.74
C MET A 55 9.50 -10.66 7.22
N ASN A 56 10.48 -10.22 8.00
CA ASN A 56 10.36 -9.86 9.42
C ASN A 56 10.70 -8.37 9.61
N GLU A 57 10.66 -7.86 10.86
CA GLU A 57 10.96 -6.45 11.18
C GLU A 57 12.29 -5.97 10.62
N ARG A 58 13.33 -6.83 10.63
CA ARG A 58 14.63 -6.47 10.10
C ARG A 58 14.64 -6.22 8.59
N THR A 59 13.79 -6.90 7.84
CA THR A 59 13.86 -6.91 6.37
C THR A 59 12.75 -6.11 5.71
N PHE A 60 11.60 -5.94 6.37
CA PHE A 60 10.43 -5.29 5.76
C PHE A 60 10.67 -3.81 5.44
N GLY A 61 11.07 -3.00 6.43
CA GLY A 61 11.34 -1.58 6.21
C GLY A 61 12.45 -1.32 5.19
N PRO A 62 13.63 -1.96 5.29
CA PRO A 62 14.68 -1.84 4.27
C PRO A 62 14.22 -2.22 2.86
N ASN A 63 13.33 -3.23 2.72
CA ASN A 63 12.78 -3.59 1.41
C ASN A 63 11.82 -2.53 0.87
N ILE A 64 11.00 -1.88 1.72
CA ILE A 64 10.17 -0.73 1.30
C ILE A 64 11.06 0.39 0.75
N VAL A 65 12.12 0.75 1.48
CA VAL A 65 13.07 1.78 1.06
C VAL A 65 13.72 1.40 -0.28
N ALA A 66 14.20 0.18 -0.42
CA ALA A 66 14.84 -0.30 -1.64
C ALA A 66 13.87 -0.31 -2.82
N PHE A 67 12.63 -0.78 -2.60
CA PHE A 67 11.58 -0.84 -3.62
C PHE A 67 11.27 0.56 -4.20
N VAL A 68 11.07 1.55 -3.33
CA VAL A 68 10.84 2.95 -3.73
C VAL A 68 12.06 3.52 -4.45
N LYS A 69 13.27 3.26 -3.95
CA LYS A 69 14.51 3.75 -4.60
C LYS A 69 14.70 3.19 -6.00
N ILE A 70 14.36 1.92 -6.25
CA ILE A 70 14.40 1.34 -7.60
C ILE A 70 13.40 2.05 -8.52
N ILE A 71 12.18 2.32 -8.07
CA ILE A 71 11.19 3.07 -8.85
C ILE A 71 11.72 4.46 -9.17
N ARG A 72 12.32 5.16 -8.20
CA ARG A 72 12.88 6.50 -8.33
C ARG A 72 14.02 6.60 -9.35
N GLU A 73 14.66 5.51 -9.76
CA GLU A 73 15.70 5.52 -10.82
C GLU A 73 15.18 6.14 -12.13
N LYS A 74 13.90 5.97 -12.47
CA LYS A 74 13.28 6.55 -13.68
C LYS A 74 12.06 7.46 -13.38
N HIS A 75 11.57 7.45 -12.16
CA HIS A 75 10.45 8.29 -11.69
C HIS A 75 10.90 9.28 -10.61
N PRO A 76 11.87 10.17 -10.88
CA PRO A 76 12.44 11.05 -9.84
C PRO A 76 11.43 12.04 -9.27
N LEU A 77 10.40 12.42 -10.02
CA LEU A 77 9.40 13.42 -9.64
C LEU A 77 7.97 12.90 -9.64
N THR A 78 7.71 11.71 -10.18
CA THR A 78 6.37 11.12 -10.19
C THR A 78 5.86 10.94 -8.75
N PRO A 79 4.66 11.39 -8.41
CA PRO A 79 4.07 11.12 -7.12
C PRO A 79 4.02 9.60 -6.84
N ILE A 80 4.55 9.18 -5.71
CA ILE A 80 4.39 7.80 -5.20
C ILE A 80 3.56 7.87 -3.94
N VAL A 81 2.46 7.13 -3.92
CA VAL A 81 1.55 7.05 -2.78
C VAL A 81 1.63 5.67 -2.17
N ILE A 82 1.89 5.61 -0.87
CA ILE A 82 1.95 4.36 -0.11
C ILE A 82 0.75 4.31 0.83
N PHE A 83 -0.04 3.25 0.67
CA PHE A 83 -1.13 2.88 1.56
C PHE A 83 -0.68 1.75 2.48
N SER A 84 -0.83 1.93 3.78
CA SER A 84 -0.65 0.85 4.74
C SER A 84 -1.86 -0.09 4.79
N PRO A 85 -1.82 -1.22 5.51
CA PRO A 85 -2.95 -2.14 5.59
C PRO A 85 -4.22 -1.49 6.13
N ILE A 86 -5.36 -1.75 5.49
CA ILE A 86 -6.69 -1.45 6.03
C ILE A 86 -6.93 -2.26 7.31
N HIS A 87 -7.98 -1.91 8.06
CA HIS A 87 -8.41 -2.71 9.22
C HIS A 87 -8.69 -4.16 8.83
N SER A 88 -8.23 -5.11 9.66
CA SER A 88 -8.55 -6.52 9.49
C SER A 88 -8.75 -7.17 10.86
N PRO A 89 -10.01 -7.52 11.23
CA PRO A 89 -10.32 -8.11 12.52
C PRO A 89 -9.46 -9.34 12.83
N GLY A 90 -8.97 -9.43 14.08
CA GLY A 90 -8.15 -10.53 14.55
C GLY A 90 -6.71 -10.55 14.03
N ARG A 91 -6.26 -9.49 13.31
CA ARG A 91 -4.88 -9.34 12.82
C ARG A 91 -4.20 -8.07 13.32
N GLU A 92 -4.96 -7.17 13.91
CA GLU A 92 -4.47 -5.85 14.34
C GLU A 92 -3.34 -5.96 15.36
N ASP A 93 -3.59 -6.71 16.42
CA ASP A 93 -2.72 -6.95 17.57
C ASP A 93 -2.20 -8.40 17.66
N THR A 94 -2.64 -9.27 16.76
CA THR A 94 -2.20 -10.67 16.71
C THR A 94 -0.95 -10.79 15.87
N ALA A 95 0.13 -11.24 16.50
CA ALA A 95 1.40 -11.46 15.82
C ALA A 95 1.33 -12.70 14.90
N ASN A 96 1.84 -12.56 13.68
CA ASN A 96 2.07 -13.70 12.81
C ASN A 96 3.32 -14.49 13.25
N VAL A 97 3.68 -15.56 12.53
CA VAL A 97 4.78 -16.47 12.90
C VAL A 97 6.17 -15.81 12.95
N VAL A 98 6.33 -14.61 12.39
CA VAL A 98 7.59 -13.82 12.44
C VAL A 98 7.47 -12.58 13.33
N GLY A 99 6.40 -12.48 14.13
CA GLY A 99 6.21 -11.45 15.13
C GLY A 99 5.51 -10.17 14.66
N PHE A 100 5.09 -10.07 13.40
CA PHE A 100 4.36 -8.88 12.92
C PHE A 100 2.88 -8.90 13.31
N THR A 101 2.37 -7.73 13.72
CA THR A 101 0.96 -7.35 13.76
C THR A 101 0.66 -6.38 12.63
N LEU A 102 -0.61 -6.16 12.27
CA LEU A 102 -0.93 -5.13 11.27
C LEU A 102 -0.64 -3.72 11.79
N GLU A 103 -0.87 -3.47 13.08
CA GLU A 103 -0.48 -2.21 13.71
C GLU A 103 1.04 -1.97 13.58
N GLY A 104 1.86 -2.99 13.91
CA GLY A 104 3.31 -2.91 13.76
C GLY A 104 3.74 -2.67 12.31
N MET A 105 3.08 -3.32 11.34
CA MET A 105 3.37 -3.10 9.92
C MET A 105 3.03 -1.68 9.46
N ARG A 106 1.89 -1.09 9.90
CA ARG A 106 1.57 0.32 9.61
C ARG A 106 2.65 1.25 10.15
N GLY A 107 3.10 1.02 11.37
CA GLY A 107 4.19 1.78 11.99
C GLY A 107 5.50 1.68 11.18
N GLU A 108 5.87 0.48 10.74
CA GLU A 108 7.09 0.27 9.94
C GLU A 108 7.01 0.90 8.55
N ILE A 109 5.86 0.81 7.88
CA ILE A 109 5.63 1.47 6.59
C ILE A 109 5.76 2.99 6.76
N ARG A 110 5.11 3.57 7.77
CA ARG A 110 5.18 5.00 8.07
C ARG A 110 6.62 5.44 8.31
N ARG A 111 7.36 4.72 9.17
CA ARG A 111 8.77 5.01 9.46
C ARG A 111 9.62 4.96 8.20
N SER A 112 9.40 3.97 7.33
CA SER A 112 10.15 3.84 6.07
C SER A 112 9.90 5.02 5.12
N VAL A 113 8.66 5.48 5.03
CA VAL A 113 8.29 6.68 4.26
C VAL A 113 8.95 7.93 4.85
N ASP A 114 8.90 8.11 6.18
CA ASP A 114 9.50 9.26 6.86
C ASP A 114 11.02 9.32 6.65
N ILE A 115 11.71 8.17 6.63
CA ILE A 115 13.13 8.07 6.27
C ILE A 115 13.37 8.55 4.83
N LEU A 116 12.57 8.09 3.87
CA LEU A 116 12.71 8.50 2.47
C LEU A 116 12.48 10.00 2.28
N ILE A 117 11.45 10.55 2.92
CA ILE A 117 11.16 11.99 2.90
C ILE A 117 12.31 12.79 3.54
N SER A 118 12.81 12.36 4.71
CA SER A 118 13.92 13.02 5.39
C SER A 118 15.23 13.00 4.61
N THR A 119 15.39 12.01 3.72
CA THR A 119 16.55 11.89 2.82
C THR A 119 16.32 12.53 1.44
N GLY A 120 15.25 13.31 1.28
CA GLY A 120 15.06 14.21 0.15
C GLY A 120 13.99 13.81 -0.87
N ASP A 121 13.20 12.76 -0.63
CA ASP A 121 12.06 12.42 -1.50
C ASP A 121 10.88 13.35 -1.19
N LYS A 122 10.60 14.31 -2.08
CA LYS A 122 9.58 15.35 -1.87
C LYS A 122 8.21 14.98 -2.47
N ASN A 123 8.14 13.93 -3.26
CA ASN A 123 6.92 13.49 -3.94
C ASN A 123 6.49 12.08 -3.50
N LEU A 124 6.78 11.75 -2.24
CA LEU A 124 6.36 10.51 -1.60
C LEU A 124 5.31 10.83 -0.54
N TYR A 125 4.19 10.13 -0.58
CA TYR A 125 3.03 10.36 0.28
C TYR A 125 2.65 9.07 1.00
N TYR A 126 2.25 9.19 2.25
CA TYR A 126 1.74 8.08 3.06
C TYR A 126 0.30 8.36 3.48
N PHE A 127 -0.56 7.37 3.31
CA PHE A 127 -1.90 7.37 3.89
C PHE A 127 -2.12 6.10 4.71
N ASP A 128 -2.71 6.29 5.90
CA ASP A 128 -3.02 5.16 6.78
C ASP A 128 -4.19 4.35 6.20
N GLY A 129 -4.04 3.03 6.18
CA GLY A 129 -5.09 2.14 5.74
C GLY A 129 -6.36 2.22 6.61
N LEU A 130 -6.24 2.63 7.87
CA LEU A 130 -7.39 2.84 8.75
C LEU A 130 -8.27 4.01 8.30
N ASP A 131 -7.70 5.01 7.62
CA ASP A 131 -8.45 6.11 7.00
C ASP A 131 -9.10 5.70 5.68
N ILE A 132 -8.61 4.61 5.06
CA ILE A 132 -9.18 4.04 3.83
C ILE A 132 -10.37 3.14 4.16
N LEU A 133 -10.19 2.20 5.09
CA LEU A 133 -11.23 1.30 5.59
C LEU A 133 -10.89 0.93 7.04
N GLY A 134 -11.48 1.64 7.99
CA GLY A 134 -11.22 1.50 9.42
C GLY A 134 -12.09 0.44 10.11
N ALA A 135 -11.98 0.36 11.44
CA ALA A 135 -12.67 -0.63 12.25
C ALA A 135 -14.20 -0.59 12.12
N ASP A 136 -14.78 0.61 11.99
CA ASP A 136 -16.24 0.79 11.83
C ASP A 136 -16.77 0.14 10.52
N ASN A 137 -15.88 -0.13 9.58
CA ASN A 137 -16.18 -0.76 8.30
C ASN A 137 -15.88 -2.27 8.28
N GLY A 138 -15.57 -2.89 9.41
CA GLY A 138 -15.24 -4.32 9.50
C GLY A 138 -16.32 -5.24 8.95
N HIS A 139 -17.59 -4.84 8.98
CA HIS A 139 -18.73 -5.56 8.41
C HIS A 139 -18.69 -5.65 6.87
N LEU A 140 -17.87 -4.82 6.20
CA LEU A 140 -17.66 -4.83 4.76
C LEU A 140 -16.57 -5.84 4.33
N LEU A 141 -15.92 -6.51 5.27
CA LEU A 141 -14.91 -7.54 5.02
C LEU A 141 -15.56 -8.91 5.15
N HIS A 142 -15.96 -9.52 4.03
CA HIS A 142 -16.76 -10.75 4.02
C HIS A 142 -16.05 -11.98 4.65
N ASP A 143 -14.74 -11.98 4.69
CA ASP A 143 -13.89 -13.02 5.32
C ASP A 143 -12.95 -12.43 6.39
N GLY A 144 -13.21 -11.21 6.83
CA GLY A 144 -12.37 -10.46 7.75
C GLY A 144 -11.08 -9.92 7.14
N LEU A 145 -10.92 -10.05 5.81
CA LEU A 145 -9.72 -9.63 5.08
C LEU A 145 -10.04 -8.86 3.79
N HIS A 146 -10.90 -9.45 2.95
CA HIS A 146 -11.19 -8.90 1.63
C HIS A 146 -12.48 -8.08 1.64
N PRO A 147 -12.44 -6.82 1.16
CA PRO A 147 -13.62 -5.99 1.03
C PRO A 147 -14.64 -6.60 0.05
N ASN A 148 -15.91 -6.53 0.40
CA ASN A 148 -17.01 -6.80 -0.52
C ASN A 148 -17.16 -5.63 -1.53
N THR A 149 -18.18 -5.68 -2.39
CA THR A 149 -18.41 -4.65 -3.41
C THR A 149 -18.60 -3.26 -2.80
N GLU A 150 -19.35 -3.15 -1.70
CA GLU A 150 -19.55 -1.89 -0.98
C GLU A 150 -18.26 -1.39 -0.35
N GLY A 151 -17.50 -2.28 0.31
CA GLY A 151 -16.19 -1.97 0.89
C GLY A 151 -15.20 -1.44 -0.15
N TYR A 152 -15.16 -2.02 -1.35
CA TYR A 152 -14.36 -1.46 -2.44
C TYR A 152 -14.84 -0.07 -2.89
N GLY A 153 -16.14 0.20 -2.83
CA GLY A 153 -16.70 1.53 -3.08
C GLY A 153 -16.23 2.56 -2.05
N VAL A 154 -16.31 2.21 -0.76
CA VAL A 154 -15.82 3.06 0.35
C VAL A 154 -14.33 3.34 0.20
N MET A 155 -13.51 2.29 -0.03
CA MET A 155 -12.08 2.45 -0.27
C MET A 155 -11.80 3.40 -1.42
N ALA A 156 -12.47 3.20 -2.56
CA ALA A 156 -12.25 4.02 -3.75
C ALA A 156 -12.60 5.49 -3.50
N ASN A 157 -13.70 5.78 -2.79
CA ASN A 157 -14.09 7.15 -2.45
C ASN A 157 -13.05 7.82 -1.55
N ASN A 158 -12.57 7.12 -0.51
CA ASN A 158 -11.58 7.69 0.40
C ASN A 158 -10.23 7.87 -0.29
N ILE A 159 -9.77 6.88 -1.06
CA ILE A 159 -8.53 6.98 -1.84
C ILE A 159 -8.62 8.13 -2.88
N THR A 160 -9.76 8.29 -3.57
CA THR A 160 -9.92 9.42 -4.50
C THR A 160 -9.70 10.76 -3.80
N LYS A 161 -10.32 10.97 -2.62
CA LYS A 161 -10.12 12.20 -1.83
C LYS A 161 -8.67 12.41 -1.42
N MET A 162 -7.97 11.32 -1.02
CA MET A 162 -6.54 11.37 -0.66
C MET A 162 -5.70 11.78 -1.88
N LEU A 163 -5.94 11.19 -3.03
CA LEU A 163 -5.24 11.53 -4.27
C LEU A 163 -5.55 12.93 -4.80
N ASP A 164 -6.70 13.51 -4.46
CA ASP A 164 -7.05 14.88 -4.82
C ASP A 164 -6.39 15.92 -3.91
N SER A 165 -5.78 15.47 -2.81
CA SER A 165 -5.09 16.35 -1.83
C SER A 165 -3.58 16.52 -2.10
N ILE A 166 -3.03 15.85 -3.12
CA ILE A 166 -1.58 15.84 -3.45
C ILE A 166 -1.28 16.47 -4.80
#